data_517c9878ce1e5e117ba970b36cd9bf61
#
_entry.id   517c9878ce1e5e117ba970b36cd9bf61
#
_cell.length_a   1.000
_cell.length_b   1.000
_cell.length_c   1.000
_cell.angle_alpha   90.00
_cell.angle_beta   90.00
_cell.angle_gamma   90.00
#
_symmetry.space_group_name_H-M   'P 1'
#
loop_
_entity.id
_entity.type
_entity.pdbx_description
1 polymer ?
#
loop_
_entity_poly.entity_id
_entity_poly.type
_entity_poly.pdbx_seq_one_letter_code
_entity_poly.pdbx_strand_id
1 'polypeptide(L)'
;YDSGTVKMDAADRIGYVEQQASFTGNTLYEELLTVFADLLELAAKKTTLEKETAQETQRSKIDAMMHEYAKISEEFERLGGYEYENQIRRIAFGLGFSDADLQKSPLHFSGGQKTRICLAKALLREPDFLFLDEPTNHLDVTMIEWLEDFLQNYKGGILMISHDRFFLDKVTTSIIELIDKKIDIYEGNYSRAMRVRADRRAALESAFVKQQEHI
;
A
#
# COMPACT_ATOMS: atom_id res chain seq x y z
N TYR A 1 -4.50 -22.91 3.12
CA TYR A 1 -4.54 -23.60 1.81
C TYR A 1 -4.18 -25.05 2.00
N ASP A 2 -4.73 -25.94 1.17
CA ASP A 2 -4.59 -27.36 1.37
C ASP A 2 -3.25 -27.89 0.83
N SER A 3 -2.72 -27.24 -0.21
CA SER A 3 -1.40 -27.52 -0.78
C SER A 3 -0.96 -26.40 -1.72
N GLY A 4 0.35 -26.29 -1.93
CA GLY A 4 0.93 -25.30 -2.85
C GLY A 4 2.25 -24.75 -2.33
N THR A 5 2.94 -23.98 -3.16
CA THR A 5 4.18 -23.30 -2.80
C THR A 5 4.09 -21.83 -3.24
N VAL A 6 4.35 -20.94 -2.31
CA VAL A 6 4.54 -19.50 -2.60
C VAL A 6 6.05 -19.26 -2.58
N LYS A 7 6.58 -18.68 -3.66
CA LYS A 7 7.98 -18.26 -3.73
C LYS A 7 8.01 -16.74 -3.79
N MET A 8 8.80 -16.16 -2.91
CA MET A 8 9.05 -14.72 -2.84
C MET A 8 10.52 -14.51 -2.60
N ASP A 9 11.05 -13.39 -3.06
CA ASP A 9 12.38 -12.97 -2.68
C ASP A 9 12.37 -12.49 -1.21
N ALA A 10 13.43 -12.79 -0.47
CA ALA A 10 13.52 -12.46 0.96
C ALA A 10 13.53 -10.95 1.24
N ALA A 11 13.80 -10.15 0.21
CA ALA A 11 13.81 -8.68 0.28
C ALA A 11 12.44 -8.04 -0.02
N ASP A 12 11.48 -8.81 -0.60
CA ASP A 12 10.18 -8.28 -0.99
C ASP A 12 9.31 -7.98 0.23
N ARG A 13 8.75 -6.78 0.27
CA ARG A 13 7.82 -6.35 1.32
C ARG A 13 6.39 -6.47 0.81
N ILE A 14 5.56 -7.20 1.55
CA ILE A 14 4.11 -7.29 1.28
C ILE A 14 3.37 -6.33 2.20
N GLY A 15 2.48 -5.54 1.63
CA GLY A 15 1.49 -4.75 2.35
C GLY A 15 0.08 -5.31 2.14
N TYR A 16 -0.70 -5.33 3.20
CA TYR A 16 -2.13 -5.64 3.16
C TYR A 16 -2.90 -4.77 4.14
N VAL A 17 -4.18 -4.58 3.87
CA VAL A 17 -5.05 -3.82 4.77
C VAL A 17 -5.58 -4.75 5.85
N GLU A 18 -5.25 -4.47 7.10
CA GLU A 18 -5.72 -5.23 8.25
C GLU A 18 -7.22 -5.02 8.46
N GLN A 19 -7.99 -6.11 8.57
CA GLN A 19 -9.45 -6.04 8.82
C GLN A 19 -9.78 -5.69 10.28
N GLN A 20 -8.89 -6.01 11.23
CA GLN A 20 -9.04 -5.67 12.65
C GLN A 20 -7.82 -4.87 13.09
N ALA A 21 -7.99 -3.56 13.18
CA ALA A 21 -6.92 -2.68 13.62
C ALA A 21 -6.88 -2.58 15.13
N SER A 22 -5.74 -2.91 15.71
CA SER A 22 -5.36 -2.43 17.04
C SER A 22 -4.59 -1.12 16.87
N PHE A 23 -5.08 -0.05 17.48
CA PHE A 23 -4.43 1.25 17.42
C PHE A 23 -3.62 1.48 18.69
N THR A 24 -2.39 1.93 18.53
CA THR A 24 -1.43 2.15 19.62
C THR A 24 -1.12 3.63 19.82
N GLY A 25 -1.38 4.47 18.83
CA GLY A 25 -1.17 5.92 18.90
C GLY A 25 -2.28 6.63 19.71
N ASN A 26 -1.90 7.69 20.44
CA ASN A 26 -2.88 8.54 21.15
C ASN A 26 -3.66 9.42 20.16
N THR A 27 -3.03 9.81 19.06
CA THR A 27 -3.64 10.59 17.97
C THR A 27 -3.54 9.82 16.66
N LEU A 28 -4.37 10.19 15.66
CA LEU A 28 -4.28 9.63 14.31
C LEU A 28 -2.89 9.89 13.70
N TYR A 29 -2.32 11.07 13.91
CA TYR A 29 -0.97 11.38 13.43
C TYR A 29 0.07 10.40 14.01
N GLU A 30 0.06 10.19 15.34
CA GLU A 30 0.96 9.24 15.99
C GLU A 30 0.74 7.80 15.50
N GLU A 31 -0.51 7.42 15.25
CA GLU A 31 -0.83 6.11 14.69
C GLU A 31 -0.26 5.91 13.28
N LEU A 32 -0.37 6.91 12.41
CA LEU A 32 0.24 6.87 11.07
C LEU A 32 1.77 6.92 11.15
N LEU A 33 2.31 7.66 12.11
CA LEU A 33 3.74 7.77 12.36
C LEU A 33 4.39 6.43 12.76
N THR A 34 3.63 5.48 13.33
CA THR A 34 4.15 4.13 13.65
C THR A 34 4.70 3.38 12.43
N VAL A 35 4.25 3.73 11.23
CA VAL A 35 4.76 3.14 9.97
C VAL A 35 6.24 3.47 9.75
N PHE A 36 6.70 4.59 10.29
CA PHE A 36 8.05 5.11 10.13
C PHE A 36 8.94 4.87 11.37
N ALA A 37 8.64 3.83 12.17
CA ALA A 37 9.36 3.56 13.42
C ALA A 37 10.89 3.45 13.21
N ASP A 38 11.32 2.71 12.18
CA ASP A 38 12.75 2.53 11.86
C ASP A 38 13.41 3.86 11.47
N LEU A 39 12.69 4.70 10.73
CA LEU A 39 13.15 6.03 10.33
C LEU A 39 13.29 6.97 11.53
N LEU A 40 12.33 6.91 12.45
CA LEU A 40 12.37 7.69 13.69
C LEU A 40 13.50 7.24 14.62
N GLU A 41 13.82 5.95 14.63
CA GLU A 41 14.98 5.43 15.35
C GLU A 41 16.30 5.99 14.77
N LEU A 42 16.43 6.05 13.45
CA LEU A 42 17.58 6.68 12.81
C LEU A 42 17.68 8.18 13.14
N ALA A 43 16.55 8.90 13.14
CA ALA A 43 16.50 10.31 13.53
C ALA A 43 16.95 10.53 14.99
N ALA A 44 16.50 9.65 15.89
CA ALA A 44 16.92 9.69 17.30
C ALA A 44 18.41 9.41 17.46
N LYS A 45 18.96 8.43 16.74
CA LYS A 45 20.42 8.12 16.73
C LYS A 45 21.22 9.32 16.20
N LYS A 46 20.76 9.97 15.13
CA LYS A 46 21.38 11.20 14.61
C LYS A 46 21.47 12.27 15.69
N THR A 47 20.35 12.56 16.33
CA THR A 47 20.28 13.59 17.38
C THR A 47 21.18 13.26 18.57
N THR A 48 21.30 11.99 18.94
CA THR A 48 22.19 11.53 20.01
C THR A 48 23.66 11.74 19.63
N LEU A 49 24.06 11.31 18.43
CA LEU A 49 25.42 11.50 17.94
C LEU A 49 25.82 12.98 17.83
N GLU A 50 24.90 13.85 17.41
CA GLU A 50 25.13 15.29 17.37
C GLU A 50 25.45 15.84 18.76
N LYS A 51 24.69 15.46 19.82
CA LYS A 51 24.89 15.88 21.19
C LYS A 51 26.19 15.33 21.76
N GLU A 52 26.48 14.05 21.51
CA GLU A 52 27.71 13.41 22.01
C GLU A 52 28.96 13.99 21.33
N THR A 53 28.91 14.23 20.01
CA THR A 53 30.00 14.84 19.25
C THR A 53 30.30 16.27 19.75
N ALA A 54 29.26 17.03 20.10
CA ALA A 54 29.42 18.38 20.65
C ALA A 54 30.11 18.42 22.07
N GLN A 55 30.06 17.32 22.81
CA GLN A 55 30.65 17.21 24.14
C GLN A 55 32.01 16.49 24.15
N GLU A 56 32.38 15.80 23.08
CA GLU A 56 33.62 15.04 22.98
C GLU A 56 34.79 15.99 22.66
N THR A 57 35.95 15.73 23.26
CA THR A 57 37.16 16.53 23.09
C THR A 57 38.25 15.76 22.34
N GLN A 58 38.16 14.45 22.30
CA GLN A 58 39.16 13.58 21.68
C GLN A 58 38.92 13.49 20.17
N ARG A 59 39.83 14.03 19.35
CA ARG A 59 39.70 14.17 17.93
C ARG A 59 39.40 12.82 17.20
N SER A 60 40.09 11.74 17.59
CA SER A 60 39.85 10.42 16.98
C SER A 60 38.44 9.87 17.19
N LYS A 61 37.84 10.20 18.36
CA LYS A 61 36.43 9.83 18.63
C LYS A 61 35.45 10.70 17.83
N ILE A 62 35.72 12.01 17.76
CA ILE A 62 34.95 12.94 16.96
C ILE A 62 34.92 12.47 15.50
N ASP A 63 36.09 12.10 14.91
CA ASP A 63 36.19 11.63 13.56
C ASP A 63 35.36 10.31 13.33
N ALA A 64 35.41 9.40 14.30
CA ALA A 64 34.59 8.16 14.24
C ALA A 64 33.08 8.44 14.32
N MET A 65 32.68 9.33 15.25
CA MET A 65 31.25 9.74 15.39
C MET A 65 30.73 10.46 14.15
N MET A 66 31.54 11.33 13.53
CA MET A 66 31.18 12.01 12.29
C MET A 66 31.01 11.03 11.12
N HIS A 67 31.84 9.99 11.07
CA HIS A 67 31.70 8.95 10.05
C HIS A 67 30.42 8.13 10.23
N GLU A 68 30.08 7.80 11.48
CA GLU A 68 28.82 7.12 11.81
C GLU A 68 27.60 8.00 11.50
N TYR A 69 27.67 9.28 11.89
CA TYR A 69 26.63 10.26 11.56
C TYR A 69 26.38 10.39 10.05
N ALA A 70 27.44 10.40 9.26
CA ALA A 70 27.31 10.47 7.80
C ALA A 70 26.58 9.25 7.24
N LYS A 71 26.90 8.03 7.71
CA LYS A 71 26.19 6.80 7.31
C LYS A 71 24.72 6.81 7.68
N ILE A 72 24.41 7.20 8.92
CA ILE A 72 23.02 7.27 9.39
C ILE A 72 22.24 8.33 8.63
N SER A 73 22.90 9.47 8.31
CA SER A 73 22.27 10.54 7.54
C SER A 73 21.96 10.12 6.09
N GLU A 74 22.87 9.41 5.44
CA GLU A 74 22.65 8.84 4.11
C GLU A 74 21.49 7.84 4.11
N GLU A 75 21.45 6.95 5.09
CA GLU A 75 20.36 5.97 5.24
C GLU A 75 19.01 6.64 5.54
N PHE A 76 19.01 7.66 6.43
CA PHE A 76 17.82 8.44 6.74
C PHE A 76 17.27 9.16 5.49
N GLU A 77 18.14 9.76 4.68
CA GLU A 77 17.76 10.41 3.42
C GLU A 77 17.23 9.38 2.40
N ARG A 78 17.93 8.25 2.25
CA ARG A 78 17.53 7.14 1.35
C ARG A 78 16.13 6.60 1.69
N LEU A 79 15.75 6.56 2.96
CA LEU A 79 14.44 6.14 3.45
C LEU A 79 13.38 7.26 3.44
N GLY A 80 13.67 8.42 2.86
CA GLY A 80 12.72 9.52 2.75
C GLY A 80 12.52 10.31 4.05
N GLY A 81 13.54 10.37 4.91
CA GLY A 81 13.47 10.95 6.24
C GLY A 81 13.10 12.43 6.31
N TYR A 82 13.14 13.16 5.20
CA TYR A 82 12.67 14.55 5.11
C TYR A 82 11.25 14.69 4.55
N GLU A 83 10.66 13.59 4.05
CA GLU A 83 9.38 13.62 3.33
C GLU A 83 8.23 12.92 4.06
N TYR A 84 8.51 12.10 5.08
CA TYR A 84 7.50 11.26 5.73
C TYR A 84 6.33 12.06 6.31
N GLU A 85 6.56 13.26 6.85
CA GLU A 85 5.48 14.10 7.38
C GLU A 85 4.53 14.57 6.27
N ASN A 86 5.09 14.94 5.11
CA ASN A 86 4.30 15.33 3.93
C ASN A 86 3.55 14.12 3.36
N GLN A 87 4.16 12.93 3.37
CA GLN A 87 3.50 11.70 2.94
C GLN A 87 2.31 11.36 3.85
N ILE A 88 2.48 11.44 5.18
CA ILE A 88 1.39 11.25 6.15
C ILE A 88 0.21 12.19 5.83
N ARG A 89 0.47 13.50 5.68
CA ARG A 89 -0.57 14.49 5.38
C ARG A 89 -1.23 14.22 4.03
N ARG A 90 -0.45 13.99 2.98
CA ARG A 90 -0.95 13.70 1.63
C ARG A 90 -1.91 12.52 1.62
N ILE A 91 -1.53 11.40 2.24
CA ILE A 91 -2.35 10.19 2.26
C ILE A 91 -3.56 10.37 3.18
N ALA A 92 -3.39 10.96 4.36
CA ALA A 92 -4.50 11.22 5.26
C ALA A 92 -5.57 12.12 4.62
N PHE A 93 -5.16 13.23 3.97
CA PHE A 93 -6.09 14.15 3.31
C PHE A 93 -6.75 13.51 2.09
N GLY A 94 -6.00 12.75 1.30
CA GLY A 94 -6.56 11.98 0.18
C GLY A 94 -7.63 10.98 0.61
N LEU A 95 -7.53 10.43 1.82
CA LEU A 95 -8.53 9.55 2.42
C LEU A 95 -9.56 10.31 3.29
N GLY A 96 -9.67 11.63 3.13
CA GLY A 96 -10.73 12.45 3.71
C GLY A 96 -10.57 12.79 5.19
N PHE A 97 -9.36 12.68 5.74
CA PHE A 97 -9.05 13.20 7.06
C PHE A 97 -8.62 14.66 6.97
N SER A 98 -8.91 15.44 7.98
CA SER A 98 -8.48 16.83 8.13
C SER A 98 -7.33 16.98 9.11
N ASP A 99 -6.70 18.17 9.17
CA ASP A 99 -5.70 18.47 10.21
C ASP A 99 -6.29 18.31 11.63
N ALA A 100 -7.56 18.67 11.82
CA ALA A 100 -8.25 18.47 13.09
C ALA A 100 -8.43 16.98 13.42
N ASP A 101 -8.61 16.11 12.42
CA ASP A 101 -8.72 14.68 12.61
C ASP A 101 -7.37 14.05 12.98
N LEU A 102 -6.27 14.56 12.45
CA LEU A 102 -4.92 14.10 12.80
C LEU A 102 -4.64 14.21 14.31
N GLN A 103 -5.30 15.13 15.01
CA GLN A 103 -5.13 15.33 16.46
C GLN A 103 -6.11 14.49 17.31
N LYS A 104 -7.05 13.78 16.69
CA LYS A 104 -8.02 12.95 17.42
C LYS A 104 -7.49 11.54 17.67
N SER A 105 -7.94 10.93 18.77
CA SER A 105 -7.63 9.52 19.03
C SER A 105 -8.29 8.61 17.99
N PRO A 106 -7.55 7.61 17.45
CA PRO A 106 -8.09 6.60 16.53
C PRO A 106 -9.30 5.85 17.09
N LEU A 107 -9.43 5.76 18.41
CA LEU A 107 -10.54 5.09 19.06
C LEU A 107 -11.90 5.77 18.84
N HIS A 108 -11.90 7.08 18.63
CA HIS A 108 -13.12 7.89 18.45
C HIS A 108 -13.66 7.89 17.03
N PHE A 109 -12.96 7.28 16.07
CA PHE A 109 -13.41 7.18 14.70
C PHE A 109 -14.45 6.07 14.49
N SER A 110 -15.34 6.25 13.52
CA SER A 110 -16.30 5.23 13.09
C SER A 110 -15.59 4.02 12.48
N GLY A 111 -16.31 2.89 12.33
CA GLY A 111 -15.76 1.68 11.68
C GLY A 111 -15.18 1.96 10.30
N GLY A 112 -15.93 2.66 9.43
CA GLY A 112 -15.44 3.01 8.09
C GLY A 112 -14.23 3.96 8.12
N GLN A 113 -14.16 4.89 9.08
CA GLN A 113 -12.97 5.71 9.26
C GLN A 113 -11.76 4.88 9.73
N LYS A 114 -11.98 3.90 10.61
CA LYS A 114 -10.92 2.98 11.04
C LYS A 114 -10.38 2.13 9.87
N THR A 115 -11.25 1.67 8.98
CA THR A 115 -10.82 0.99 7.74
C THR A 115 -9.95 1.91 6.88
N ARG A 116 -10.32 3.20 6.75
CA ARG A 116 -9.50 4.18 6.02
C ARG A 116 -8.14 4.44 6.69
N ILE A 117 -8.06 4.40 8.03
CA ILE A 117 -6.77 4.48 8.74
C ILE A 117 -5.89 3.28 8.40
N CYS A 118 -6.45 2.07 8.34
CA CYS A 118 -5.71 0.87 7.95
C CYS A 118 -5.22 0.96 6.50
N LEU A 119 -6.07 1.44 5.60
CA LEU A 119 -5.68 1.72 4.22
C LEU A 119 -4.54 2.74 4.17
N ALA A 120 -4.64 3.87 4.90
CA ALA A 120 -3.57 4.86 4.98
C ALA A 120 -2.23 4.24 5.42
N LYS A 121 -2.24 3.40 6.46
CA LYS A 121 -1.03 2.70 6.94
C LYS A 121 -0.45 1.76 5.88
N ALA A 122 -1.30 1.04 5.15
CA ALA A 122 -0.85 0.15 4.08
C ALA A 122 -0.20 0.93 2.92
N LEU A 123 -0.78 2.08 2.53
CA LEU A 123 -0.25 2.95 1.48
C LEU A 123 1.06 3.63 1.91
N LEU A 124 1.17 4.08 3.18
CA LEU A 124 2.38 4.71 3.73
C LEU A 124 3.59 3.78 3.77
N ARG A 125 3.37 2.47 3.93
CA ARG A 125 4.46 1.48 3.95
C ARG A 125 5.16 1.34 2.60
N GLU A 126 4.53 1.76 1.52
CA GLU A 126 5.02 1.63 0.14
C GLU A 126 5.64 0.24 -0.12
N PRO A 127 4.90 -0.86 0.10
CA PRO A 127 5.42 -2.21 -0.07
C PRO A 127 5.69 -2.52 -1.54
N ASP A 128 6.53 -3.51 -1.81
CA ASP A 128 6.82 -3.96 -3.18
C ASP A 128 5.60 -4.65 -3.81
N PHE A 129 4.75 -5.30 -2.97
CA PHE A 129 3.45 -5.85 -3.36
C PHE A 129 2.36 -5.41 -2.39
N LEU A 130 1.33 -4.74 -2.91
CA LEU A 130 0.19 -4.23 -2.16
C LEU A 130 -1.06 -5.06 -2.45
N PHE A 131 -1.64 -5.66 -1.40
CA PHE A 131 -2.88 -6.42 -1.49
C PHE A 131 -4.03 -5.61 -0.92
N LEU A 132 -5.07 -5.38 -1.76
CA LEU A 132 -6.25 -4.60 -1.40
C LEU A 132 -7.51 -5.46 -1.57
N ASP A 133 -8.30 -5.54 -0.51
CA ASP A 133 -9.60 -6.19 -0.50
C ASP A 133 -10.67 -5.12 -0.36
N GLU A 134 -11.47 -4.91 -1.42
CA GLU A 134 -12.53 -3.89 -1.51
C GLU A 134 -12.09 -2.48 -1.03
N PRO A 135 -11.02 -1.90 -1.59
CA PRO A 135 -10.43 -0.67 -1.08
C PRO A 135 -11.32 0.57 -1.23
N THR A 136 -12.34 0.50 -2.09
CA THR A 136 -13.31 1.59 -2.32
C THR A 136 -14.42 1.63 -1.27
N ASN A 137 -14.55 0.61 -0.43
CA ASN A 137 -15.55 0.59 0.63
C ASN A 137 -15.31 1.73 1.62
N HIS A 138 -16.39 2.44 1.97
CA HIS A 138 -16.37 3.59 2.88
C HIS A 138 -15.63 4.84 2.34
N LEU A 139 -15.34 4.90 1.03
CA LEU A 139 -14.80 6.07 0.36
C LEU A 139 -15.93 6.81 -0.37
N ASP A 140 -15.88 8.13 -0.35
CA ASP A 140 -16.69 8.96 -1.24
C ASP A 140 -16.00 9.12 -2.60
N VAL A 141 -16.68 9.79 -3.54
CA VAL A 141 -16.20 9.95 -4.92
C VAL A 141 -14.83 10.63 -4.98
N THR A 142 -14.62 11.67 -4.17
CA THR A 142 -13.36 12.43 -4.16
C THR A 142 -12.20 11.58 -3.65
N MET A 143 -12.45 10.76 -2.62
CA MET A 143 -11.45 9.83 -2.09
C MET A 143 -11.13 8.72 -3.09
N ILE A 144 -12.15 8.21 -3.83
CA ILE A 144 -11.95 7.20 -4.87
C ILE A 144 -11.09 7.77 -5.99
N GLU A 145 -11.39 8.97 -6.50
CA GLU A 145 -10.59 9.64 -7.52
C GLU A 145 -9.14 9.84 -7.08
N TRP A 146 -8.93 10.26 -5.83
CA TRP A 146 -7.59 10.38 -5.26
C TRP A 146 -6.87 9.03 -5.18
N LEU A 147 -7.58 7.97 -4.75
CA LEU A 147 -6.99 6.62 -4.66
C LEU A 147 -6.66 6.06 -6.06
N GLU A 148 -7.50 6.30 -7.06
CA GLU A 148 -7.22 5.95 -8.45
C GLU A 148 -5.90 6.57 -8.93
N ASP A 149 -5.74 7.88 -8.73
CA ASP A 149 -4.52 8.61 -9.10
C ASP A 149 -3.30 8.09 -8.33
N PHE A 150 -3.44 7.79 -7.04
CA PHE A 150 -2.38 7.23 -6.23
C PHE A 150 -1.92 5.86 -6.75
N LEU A 151 -2.87 4.95 -7.01
CA LEU A 151 -2.58 3.57 -7.45
C LEU A 151 -2.03 3.52 -8.88
N GLN A 152 -2.47 4.40 -9.78
CA GLN A 152 -1.90 4.51 -11.14
C GLN A 152 -0.42 4.91 -11.12
N ASN A 153 0.01 5.69 -10.13
CA ASN A 153 1.39 6.12 -9.96
C ASN A 153 2.20 5.22 -9.01
N TYR A 154 1.59 4.14 -8.51
CA TYR A 154 2.25 3.22 -7.60
C TYR A 154 3.33 2.43 -8.32
N LYS A 155 4.53 2.35 -7.72
CA LYS A 155 5.69 1.70 -8.36
C LYS A 155 5.75 0.19 -8.15
N GLY A 156 5.09 -0.31 -7.10
CA GLY A 156 5.04 -1.73 -6.77
C GLY A 156 3.96 -2.50 -7.52
N GLY A 157 3.91 -3.81 -7.33
CA GLY A 157 2.81 -4.65 -7.80
C GLY A 157 1.57 -4.45 -6.94
N ILE A 158 0.38 -4.45 -7.57
CA ILE A 158 -0.89 -4.36 -6.85
C ILE A 158 -1.74 -5.57 -7.21
N LEU A 159 -2.22 -6.29 -6.19
CA LEU A 159 -3.27 -7.28 -6.35
C LEU A 159 -4.48 -6.81 -5.56
N MET A 160 -5.62 -6.64 -6.26
CA MET A 160 -6.83 -6.15 -5.62
C MET A 160 -8.06 -6.97 -5.97
N ILE A 161 -9.02 -6.98 -5.05
CA ILE A 161 -10.38 -7.45 -5.26
C ILE A 161 -11.29 -6.23 -5.11
N SER A 162 -12.17 -6.00 -6.09
CA SER A 162 -13.19 -4.95 -5.99
C SER A 162 -14.43 -5.32 -6.81
N HIS A 163 -15.58 -4.87 -6.33
CA HIS A 163 -16.85 -4.91 -7.07
C HIS A 163 -17.09 -3.63 -7.90
N ASP A 164 -16.28 -2.60 -7.70
CA ASP A 164 -16.36 -1.35 -8.45
C ASP A 164 -15.68 -1.49 -9.82
N ARG A 165 -16.51 -1.66 -10.85
CA ARG A 165 -16.04 -1.85 -12.23
C ARG A 165 -15.37 -0.62 -12.82
N PHE A 166 -15.81 0.58 -12.42
CA PHE A 166 -15.22 1.83 -12.90
C PHE A 166 -13.83 2.03 -12.31
N PHE A 167 -13.69 1.76 -11.03
CA PHE A 167 -12.41 1.78 -10.35
C PHE A 167 -11.43 0.76 -10.98
N LEU A 168 -11.86 -0.50 -11.15
CA LEU A 168 -11.05 -1.53 -11.83
C LEU A 168 -10.63 -1.12 -13.22
N ASP A 169 -11.54 -0.50 -13.98
CA ASP A 169 -11.26 -0.11 -15.37
C ASP A 169 -10.17 0.96 -15.48
N LYS A 170 -10.03 1.82 -14.46
CA LYS A 170 -9.03 2.88 -14.40
C LYS A 170 -7.66 2.40 -13.89
N VAL A 171 -7.64 1.50 -12.90
CA VAL A 171 -6.38 1.18 -12.19
C VAL A 171 -5.76 -0.15 -12.59
N THR A 172 -6.51 -1.08 -13.24
CA THR A 172 -5.97 -2.40 -13.55
C THR A 172 -5.30 -2.47 -14.91
N THR A 173 -4.23 -3.25 -14.97
CA THR A 173 -3.51 -3.61 -16.21
C THR A 173 -3.78 -5.04 -16.63
N SER A 174 -4.31 -5.87 -15.73
CA SER A 174 -4.74 -7.25 -16.02
C SER A 174 -5.83 -7.66 -15.04
N ILE A 175 -6.68 -8.59 -15.47
CA ILE A 175 -7.75 -9.18 -14.65
C ILE A 175 -7.49 -10.67 -14.50
N ILE A 176 -7.55 -11.14 -13.28
CA ILE A 176 -7.47 -12.55 -12.93
C ILE A 176 -8.87 -13.05 -12.58
N GLU A 177 -9.36 -14.03 -13.30
CA GLU A 177 -10.65 -14.67 -13.04
C GLU A 177 -10.43 -16.07 -12.49
N LEU A 178 -11.06 -16.38 -11.35
CA LEU A 178 -11.03 -17.70 -10.73
C LEU A 178 -12.42 -18.34 -10.87
N ILE A 179 -12.55 -19.35 -11.74
CA ILE A 179 -13.78 -20.11 -11.94
C ILE A 179 -13.45 -21.61 -11.92
N ASP A 180 -14.23 -22.41 -11.21
CA ASP A 180 -14.11 -23.87 -11.15
C ASP A 180 -12.68 -24.35 -10.84
N LYS A 181 -11.99 -23.69 -9.92
CA LYS A 181 -10.59 -23.95 -9.52
C LYS A 181 -9.56 -23.74 -10.63
N LYS A 182 -9.93 -23.02 -11.69
CA LYS A 182 -9.05 -22.62 -12.79
C LYS A 182 -8.86 -21.11 -12.77
N ILE A 183 -7.68 -20.68 -13.17
CA ILE A 183 -7.33 -19.29 -13.29
C ILE A 183 -7.21 -18.94 -14.76
N ASP A 184 -7.96 -17.93 -15.18
CA ASP A 184 -7.81 -17.26 -16.46
C ASP A 184 -7.29 -15.85 -16.25
N ILE A 185 -6.29 -15.46 -17.04
CA ILE A 185 -5.68 -14.13 -17.00
C ILE A 185 -6.02 -13.39 -18.29
N TYR A 186 -6.54 -12.18 -18.16
CA TYR A 186 -6.87 -11.28 -19.25
C TYR A 186 -6.02 -10.03 -19.17
N GLU A 187 -5.21 -9.75 -20.17
CA GLU A 187 -4.45 -8.52 -20.27
C GLU A 187 -5.33 -7.32 -20.62
N GLY A 188 -5.07 -6.21 -19.97
CA GLY A 188 -5.78 -4.95 -20.11
C GLY A 188 -6.69 -4.63 -18.93
N ASN A 189 -7.45 -3.53 -19.06
CA ASN A 189 -8.40 -3.10 -18.05
C ASN A 189 -9.66 -4.00 -18.01
N TYR A 190 -10.53 -3.72 -17.04
CA TYR A 190 -11.74 -4.51 -16.81
C TYR A 190 -12.64 -4.60 -18.06
N SER A 191 -12.91 -3.50 -18.75
CA SER A 191 -13.75 -3.46 -19.94
C SER A 191 -13.19 -4.33 -21.08
N ARG A 192 -11.87 -4.29 -21.29
CA ARG A 192 -11.20 -5.14 -22.29
C ARG A 192 -11.27 -6.61 -21.90
N ALA A 193 -10.99 -6.93 -20.66
CA ALA A 193 -11.06 -8.30 -20.13
C ALA A 193 -12.46 -8.91 -20.34
N MET A 194 -13.51 -8.14 -20.05
CA MET A 194 -14.90 -8.61 -20.22
C MET A 194 -15.27 -8.86 -21.68
N ARG A 195 -14.76 -8.08 -22.63
CA ARG A 195 -14.94 -8.35 -24.06
C ARG A 195 -14.27 -9.65 -24.48
N VAL A 196 -12.99 -9.82 -24.15
CA VAL A 196 -12.23 -11.05 -24.48
C VAL A 196 -12.90 -12.28 -23.86
N ARG A 197 -13.39 -12.18 -22.63
CA ARG A 197 -14.15 -13.23 -21.96
C ARG A 197 -15.43 -13.59 -22.71
N ALA A 198 -16.20 -12.58 -23.13
CA ALA A 198 -17.44 -12.79 -23.90
C ALA A 198 -17.16 -13.48 -25.23
N ASP A 199 -16.13 -13.05 -25.96
CA ASP A 199 -15.74 -13.65 -27.24
C ASP A 199 -15.30 -15.11 -27.10
N ARG A 200 -14.50 -15.43 -26.07
CA ARG A 200 -14.08 -16.81 -25.73
C ARG A 200 -15.28 -17.68 -25.42
N ARG A 201 -16.24 -17.18 -24.64
CA ARG A 201 -17.44 -17.93 -24.29
C ARG A 201 -18.31 -18.21 -25.49
N ALA A 202 -18.55 -17.21 -26.36
CA ALA A 202 -19.30 -17.37 -27.60
C ALA A 202 -18.65 -18.40 -28.55
N ALA A 203 -17.31 -18.38 -28.64
CA ALA A 203 -16.58 -19.36 -29.46
C ALA A 203 -16.74 -20.79 -28.92
N LEU A 204 -16.67 -20.98 -27.58
CA LEU A 204 -16.88 -22.30 -26.96
C LEU A 204 -18.30 -22.80 -27.15
N GLU A 205 -19.31 -21.95 -26.96
CA GLU A 205 -20.73 -22.31 -27.21
C GLU A 205 -20.96 -22.71 -28.68
N SER A 206 -20.39 -21.96 -29.63
CA SER A 206 -20.49 -22.28 -31.06
C SER A 206 -19.80 -23.60 -31.41
N ALA A 207 -18.63 -23.89 -30.80
CA ALA A 207 -17.92 -25.13 -31.00
C ALA A 207 -18.71 -26.34 -30.45
N PHE A 208 -19.33 -26.15 -29.27
CA PHE A 208 -20.16 -27.18 -28.63
C PHE A 208 -21.41 -27.52 -29.48
N VAL A 209 -22.11 -26.51 -29.99
CA VAL A 209 -23.28 -26.72 -30.90
C VAL A 209 -22.89 -27.49 -32.16
N LYS A 210 -21.78 -27.08 -32.82
CA LYS A 210 -21.29 -27.79 -34.02
C LYS A 210 -20.91 -29.24 -33.75
N GLN A 211 -20.36 -29.53 -32.55
CA GLN A 211 -20.00 -30.90 -32.19
C GLN A 211 -21.24 -31.77 -31.97
N GLN A 212 -22.34 -31.21 -31.42
CA GLN A 212 -23.61 -31.93 -31.27
C GLN A 212 -24.32 -32.20 -32.59
N GLU A 213 -24.20 -31.34 -33.62
CA GLU A 213 -24.76 -31.52 -34.94
C GLU A 213 -24.04 -32.61 -35.76
N HIS A 214 -22.85 -33.06 -35.34
CA HIS A 214 -22.02 -34.07 -36.02
C HIS A 214 -22.08 -35.45 -35.35
N ILE A 215 -22.93 -35.61 -34.32
CA ILE A 215 -23.24 -36.88 -33.64
C ILE A 215 -24.61 -37.38 -34.07
#